data_a0918644f7d0314e950bc49d8ca0ee0f
#
_entry.id   a0918644f7d0314e950bc49d8ca0ee0f
#
_cell.length_a   1.000
_cell.length_b   1.000
_cell.length_c   1.000
_cell.angle_alpha   90.00
_cell.angle_beta   90.00
_cell.angle_gamma   90.00
#
_symmetry.space_group_name_H-M   'P 1'
#
loop_
_entity.id
_entity.type
_entity.pdbx_description
1 polymer ?
#
loop_
_entity_poly.entity_id
_entity_poly.type
_entity_poly.pdbx_seq_one_letter_code
_entity_poly.pdbx_strand_id
1 'polypeptide(L)'
;IFLMSKVEFNKETGPREVFCGLTSIVWLHRRMPDAFFLVVGSRTCAHLIQSAAGVMIFAEPRFGTAILEEKDLAGLADAHEELDRVVNDLIARRPEIKTLFLVGSCPSEVIKLDLATVAEKLNKRFLGQVRFVNYSGSGIETTFTQGEDGALKALIPLMESSNEEKLLLVGTLANNVEDRFKKIFRNLGISKIESFPPRQSTELPKIGKNTKVLLTQPYLSDTVRDLKHRGCEIISAPFPLGMKE
;
A
#
# COMPACT_ATOMS: atom_id res chain seq x y z
N ILE A 1 16.41 30.47 16.68
CA ILE A 1 15.23 30.44 15.79
C ILE A 1 15.61 29.54 14.63
N PHE A 2 15.34 28.23 14.74
CA PHE A 2 15.49 27.31 13.61
C PHE A 2 14.37 27.61 12.62
N LEU A 3 14.70 28.05 11.42
CA LEU A 3 13.79 27.99 10.29
C LEU A 3 13.50 26.51 10.03
N MET A 4 12.36 26.01 10.53
CA MET A 4 11.83 24.73 10.10
C MET A 4 11.55 24.84 8.60
N SER A 5 12.38 24.23 7.79
CA SER A 5 12.13 24.13 6.36
C SER A 5 10.78 23.43 6.19
N LYS A 6 9.84 24.11 5.58
CA LYS A 6 8.50 23.57 5.29
C LYS A 6 8.69 22.33 4.41
N VAL A 7 8.31 21.17 4.92
CA VAL A 7 8.39 19.94 4.12
C VAL A 7 7.41 20.07 2.97
N GLU A 8 7.91 20.09 1.76
CA GLU A 8 7.11 20.00 0.56
C GLU A 8 6.78 18.54 0.29
N PHE A 9 5.49 18.25 0.13
CA PHE A 9 5.02 16.92 -0.25
C PHE A 9 5.07 16.85 -1.76
N ASN A 10 6.05 16.12 -2.27
CA ASN A 10 6.34 16.07 -3.68
C ASN A 10 5.82 14.77 -4.30
N LYS A 11 5.35 14.87 -5.54
CA LYS A 11 5.18 13.71 -6.40
C LYS A 11 6.55 13.41 -7.01
N GLU A 12 6.98 12.15 -6.97
CA GLU A 12 8.22 11.75 -7.60
C GLU A 12 8.16 12.04 -9.10
N THR A 13 9.16 12.76 -9.61
CA THR A 13 9.29 13.16 -11.02
C THR A 13 10.51 12.53 -11.70
N GLY A 14 11.15 11.59 -11.02
CA GLY A 14 12.34 10.90 -11.53
C GLY A 14 12.07 10.02 -12.76
N PRO A 15 13.14 9.52 -13.41
CA PRO A 15 13.00 8.65 -14.58
C PRO A 15 12.24 7.37 -14.22
N ARG A 16 11.17 7.11 -14.95
CA ARG A 16 10.32 5.90 -14.81
C ARG A 16 11.03 4.62 -15.27
N GLU A 17 12.26 4.76 -15.74
CA GLU A 17 13.03 3.72 -16.42
C GLU A 17 13.59 2.65 -15.47
N VAL A 18 13.66 2.92 -14.17
CA VAL A 18 14.33 2.03 -13.23
C VAL A 18 13.35 1.04 -12.58
N PHE A 19 12.25 1.52 -11.98
CA PHE A 19 11.26 0.67 -11.31
C PHE A 19 9.86 1.25 -11.39
N CYS A 20 8.89 0.40 -11.68
CA CYS A 20 7.47 0.74 -11.61
C CYS A 20 6.93 0.61 -10.17
N GLY A 21 5.69 1.06 -9.96
CA GLY A 21 5.03 1.02 -8.66
C GLY A 21 4.84 -0.38 -8.07
N LEU A 22 4.87 -1.45 -8.90
CA LEU A 22 4.80 -2.83 -8.41
C LEU A 22 5.91 -3.17 -7.42
N THR A 23 7.06 -2.52 -7.52
CA THR A 23 8.22 -2.80 -6.64
C THR A 23 7.91 -2.47 -5.18
N SER A 24 6.98 -1.56 -4.91
CA SER A 24 6.54 -1.23 -3.54
C SER A 24 5.96 -2.44 -2.78
N ILE A 25 5.45 -3.44 -3.50
CA ILE A 25 4.93 -4.69 -2.93
C ILE A 25 5.98 -5.40 -2.07
N VAL A 26 7.27 -5.29 -2.45
CA VAL A 26 8.39 -5.91 -1.72
C VAL A 26 8.46 -5.46 -0.26
N TRP A 27 8.06 -4.22 0.03
CA TRP A 27 8.02 -3.68 1.40
C TRP A 27 6.65 -3.89 2.05
N LEU A 28 5.60 -3.61 1.32
CA LEU A 28 4.22 -3.67 1.82
C LEU A 28 3.83 -5.07 2.29
N HIS A 29 4.17 -6.14 1.53
CA HIS A 29 3.85 -7.52 1.92
C HIS A 29 4.54 -7.96 3.20
N ARG A 30 5.72 -7.38 3.52
CA ARG A 30 6.42 -7.64 4.78
C ARG A 30 5.80 -6.90 5.94
N ARG A 31 5.21 -5.75 5.66
CA ARG A 31 4.60 -4.90 6.67
C ARG A 31 3.27 -5.48 7.19
N MET A 32 2.47 -6.08 6.31
CA MET A 32 1.14 -6.63 6.62
C MET A 32 1.12 -8.14 6.37
N PRO A 33 1.47 -8.98 7.36
CA PRO A 33 1.59 -10.43 7.19
C PRO A 33 0.27 -11.14 6.91
N ASP A 34 -0.87 -10.54 7.20
CA ASP A 34 -2.23 -11.02 6.88
C ASP A 34 -2.77 -10.48 5.55
N ALA A 35 -1.97 -9.70 4.82
CA ALA A 35 -2.33 -9.20 3.48
C ALA A 35 -1.63 -9.98 2.38
N PHE A 36 -2.28 -10.07 1.23
CA PHE A 36 -1.72 -10.64 0.00
C PHE A 36 -1.84 -9.65 -1.15
N PHE A 37 -0.81 -9.58 -1.99
CA PHE A 37 -0.75 -8.69 -3.15
C PHE A 37 -0.82 -9.52 -4.42
N LEU A 38 -1.98 -9.48 -5.09
CA LEU A 38 -2.21 -10.17 -6.36
C LEU A 38 -2.04 -9.17 -7.51
N VAL A 39 -0.94 -9.27 -8.21
CA VAL A 39 -0.68 -8.46 -9.41
C VAL A 39 -1.48 -9.04 -10.57
N VAL A 40 -2.24 -8.19 -11.24
CA VAL A 40 -2.94 -8.56 -12.47
C VAL A 40 -2.09 -8.08 -13.65
N GLY A 41 -1.34 -9.01 -14.27
CA GLY A 41 -0.32 -8.62 -15.22
C GLY A 41 0.30 -9.77 -16.01
N SER A 42 1.41 -9.48 -16.69
CA SER A 42 2.12 -10.46 -17.51
C SER A 42 3.11 -11.31 -16.70
N ARG A 43 3.65 -12.36 -17.33
CA ARG A 43 4.77 -13.17 -16.79
C ARG A 43 5.99 -12.31 -16.48
N THR A 44 6.24 -11.23 -17.22
CA THR A 44 7.34 -10.30 -16.95
C THR A 44 7.14 -9.58 -15.62
N CYS A 45 5.90 -9.16 -15.29
CA CYS A 45 5.58 -8.57 -13.99
C CYS A 45 5.84 -9.56 -12.84
N ALA A 46 5.42 -10.82 -13.02
CA ALA A 46 5.68 -11.88 -12.05
C ALA A 46 7.19 -12.08 -11.83
N HIS A 47 7.96 -12.14 -12.89
CA HIS A 47 9.41 -12.33 -12.83
C HIS A 47 10.11 -11.16 -12.16
N LEU A 48 9.72 -9.94 -12.46
CA LEU A 48 10.25 -8.72 -11.83
C LEU A 48 10.09 -8.77 -10.30
N ILE A 49 8.88 -9.06 -9.82
CA ILE A 49 8.60 -9.06 -8.38
C ILE A 49 9.32 -10.23 -7.70
N GLN A 50 9.33 -11.43 -8.30
CA GLN A 50 10.05 -12.58 -7.77
C GLN A 50 11.55 -12.32 -7.69
N SER A 51 12.15 -11.68 -8.70
CA SER A 51 13.56 -11.31 -8.68
C SER A 51 13.88 -10.26 -7.62
N ALA A 52 13.06 -9.23 -7.52
CA ALA A 52 13.23 -8.18 -6.50
C ALA A 52 13.04 -8.72 -5.07
N ALA A 53 12.09 -9.62 -4.86
CA ALA A 53 11.83 -10.25 -3.58
C ALA A 53 12.76 -11.43 -3.28
N GLY A 54 13.36 -12.04 -4.29
CA GLY A 54 14.26 -13.21 -4.15
C GLY A 54 15.49 -12.92 -3.29
N VAL A 55 15.91 -11.67 -3.22
CA VAL A 55 16.97 -11.20 -2.29
C VAL A 55 16.49 -11.26 -0.81
N MET A 56 15.18 -11.41 -0.57
CA MET A 56 14.56 -11.41 0.75
C MET A 56 13.97 -12.77 1.13
N ILE A 57 14.61 -13.84 0.72
CA ILE A 57 14.18 -15.27 0.73
C ILE A 57 13.72 -15.80 2.11
N PHE A 58 14.01 -15.09 3.20
CA PHE A 58 13.69 -15.55 4.56
C PHE A 58 12.23 -15.26 4.99
N ALA A 59 11.41 -14.69 4.14
CA ALA A 59 10.01 -14.44 4.42
C ALA A 59 9.13 -15.15 3.38
N GLU A 60 8.07 -15.80 3.85
CA GLU A 60 7.05 -16.37 2.97
C GLU A 60 6.49 -15.30 2.03
N PRO A 61 6.49 -15.51 0.70
CA PRO A 61 5.97 -14.51 -0.24
C PRO A 61 4.45 -14.39 -0.06
N ARG A 62 3.99 -13.17 0.18
CA ARG A 62 2.56 -12.81 0.24
C ARG A 62 2.17 -11.94 -0.94
N PHE A 63 2.67 -12.36 -2.10
CA PHE A 63 2.32 -11.77 -3.39
C PHE A 63 2.32 -12.86 -4.46
N GLY A 64 1.60 -12.61 -5.52
CA GLY A 64 1.49 -13.48 -6.70
C GLY A 64 1.03 -12.69 -7.90
N THR A 65 0.95 -13.36 -9.04
CA THR A 65 0.48 -12.72 -10.28
C THR A 65 -0.62 -13.56 -10.92
N ALA A 66 -1.77 -12.94 -11.17
CA ALA A 66 -2.76 -13.42 -12.10
C ALA A 66 -2.27 -13.06 -13.51
N ILE A 67 -1.87 -14.08 -14.27
CA ILE A 67 -1.20 -13.86 -15.56
C ILE A 67 -2.23 -13.62 -16.64
N LEU A 68 -2.16 -12.43 -17.25
CA LEU A 68 -2.88 -12.10 -18.48
C LEU A 68 -2.05 -12.64 -19.65
N GLU A 69 -2.65 -13.55 -20.41
CA GLU A 69 -2.06 -14.15 -21.60
C GLU A 69 -2.40 -13.33 -22.87
N GLU A 70 -1.80 -13.68 -24.00
CA GLU A 70 -2.05 -13.00 -25.29
C GLU A 70 -3.52 -13.03 -25.67
N LYS A 71 -4.24 -14.12 -25.39
CA LYS A 71 -5.68 -14.24 -25.63
C LYS A 71 -6.52 -13.23 -24.85
N ASP A 72 -6.12 -12.93 -23.61
CA ASP A 72 -6.79 -11.94 -22.75
C ASP A 72 -6.53 -10.52 -23.27
N LEU A 73 -5.28 -10.25 -23.68
CA LEU A 73 -4.87 -8.98 -24.27
C LEU A 73 -5.51 -8.72 -25.63
N ALA A 74 -5.79 -9.78 -26.38
CA ALA A 74 -6.46 -9.72 -27.69
C ALA A 74 -7.99 -9.66 -27.58
N GLY A 75 -8.55 -9.74 -26.37
CA GLY A 75 -10.00 -9.79 -26.16
C GLY A 75 -10.66 -11.10 -26.57
N LEU A 76 -9.89 -12.18 -26.72
CA LEU A 76 -10.36 -13.50 -27.12
C LEU A 76 -10.78 -14.38 -25.94
N ALA A 77 -10.46 -13.95 -24.72
CA ALA A 77 -10.85 -14.60 -23.48
C ALA A 77 -11.32 -13.56 -22.46
N ASP A 78 -12.13 -13.97 -21.49
CA ASP A 78 -12.60 -13.10 -20.42
C ASP A 78 -11.57 -13.05 -19.27
N ALA A 79 -10.79 -11.98 -19.24
CA ALA A 79 -9.81 -11.75 -18.16
C ALA A 79 -10.47 -11.66 -16.77
N HIS A 80 -11.76 -11.32 -16.67
CA HIS A 80 -12.49 -11.30 -15.40
C HIS A 80 -12.75 -12.72 -14.87
N GLU A 81 -13.10 -13.67 -15.75
CA GLU A 81 -13.32 -15.06 -15.35
C GLU A 81 -12.02 -15.70 -14.84
N GLU A 82 -10.92 -15.47 -15.54
CA GLU A 82 -9.61 -15.98 -15.13
C GLU A 82 -9.18 -15.37 -13.78
N LEU A 83 -9.33 -14.06 -13.60
CA LEU A 83 -9.04 -13.40 -12.34
C LEU A 83 -9.91 -13.94 -11.19
N ASP A 84 -11.20 -14.16 -11.44
CA ASP A 84 -12.13 -14.73 -10.48
C ASP A 84 -11.70 -16.14 -10.05
N ARG A 85 -11.30 -16.98 -11.00
CA ARG A 85 -10.79 -18.33 -10.75
C ARG A 85 -9.51 -18.28 -9.89
N VAL A 86 -8.56 -17.43 -10.25
CA VAL A 86 -7.29 -17.28 -9.51
C VAL A 86 -7.54 -16.82 -8.08
N VAL A 87 -8.46 -15.86 -7.88
CA VAL A 87 -8.81 -15.36 -6.53
C VAL A 87 -9.45 -16.46 -5.69
N ASN A 88 -10.41 -17.21 -6.23
CA ASN A 88 -11.06 -18.30 -5.51
C ASN A 88 -10.05 -19.38 -5.09
N ASP A 89 -9.18 -19.81 -6.00
CA ASP A 89 -8.12 -20.78 -5.73
C ASP A 89 -7.14 -20.28 -4.66
N LEU A 90 -6.77 -19.00 -4.73
CA LEU A 90 -5.86 -18.39 -3.76
C LEU A 90 -6.45 -18.38 -2.36
N ILE A 91 -7.69 -17.91 -2.21
CA ILE A 91 -8.36 -17.84 -0.89
C ILE A 91 -8.59 -19.23 -0.30
N ALA A 92 -8.94 -20.21 -1.14
CA ALA A 92 -9.12 -21.59 -0.70
C ALA A 92 -7.82 -22.20 -0.15
N ARG A 93 -6.66 -21.85 -0.74
CA ARG A 93 -5.33 -22.32 -0.31
C ARG A 93 -4.72 -21.51 0.82
N ARG A 94 -5.13 -20.26 0.99
CA ARG A 94 -4.55 -19.30 1.94
C ARG A 94 -5.65 -18.64 2.80
N PRO A 95 -6.30 -19.41 3.68
CA PRO A 95 -7.43 -18.91 4.50
C PRO A 95 -7.00 -17.86 5.54
N GLU A 96 -5.71 -17.71 5.80
CA GLU A 96 -5.17 -16.69 6.70
C GLU A 96 -5.21 -15.27 6.11
N ILE A 97 -5.40 -15.13 4.80
CA ILE A 97 -5.49 -13.82 4.13
C ILE A 97 -6.72 -13.06 4.64
N LYS A 98 -6.51 -11.85 5.14
CA LYS A 98 -7.59 -10.95 5.60
C LYS A 98 -7.80 -9.77 4.67
N THR A 99 -6.77 -9.33 3.97
CA THR A 99 -6.87 -8.30 2.93
C THR A 99 -6.13 -8.75 1.68
N LEU A 100 -6.79 -8.69 0.53
CA LEU A 100 -6.22 -8.99 -0.77
C LEU A 100 -6.19 -7.73 -1.61
N PHE A 101 -4.97 -7.29 -1.95
CA PHE A 101 -4.76 -6.18 -2.86
C PHE A 101 -4.76 -6.69 -4.31
N LEU A 102 -5.67 -6.16 -5.13
CA LEU A 102 -5.66 -6.32 -6.59
C LEU A 102 -4.79 -5.20 -7.16
N VAL A 103 -3.62 -5.55 -7.65
CA VAL A 103 -2.64 -4.56 -8.10
C VAL A 103 -2.62 -4.51 -9.62
N GLY A 104 -3.05 -3.38 -10.18
CA GLY A 104 -3.00 -3.14 -11.62
C GLY A 104 -1.56 -3.02 -12.11
N SER A 105 -1.32 -3.53 -13.32
CA SER A 105 -0.05 -3.44 -14.02
C SER A 105 -0.23 -2.88 -15.42
N CYS A 106 0.85 -2.64 -16.16
CA CYS A 106 0.76 -2.12 -17.54
C CYS A 106 -0.19 -2.92 -18.43
N PRO A 107 -0.14 -4.27 -18.50
CA PRO A 107 -1.09 -5.04 -19.28
C PRO A 107 -2.54 -4.84 -18.88
N SER A 108 -2.86 -4.86 -17.58
CA SER A 108 -4.25 -4.67 -17.14
C SER A 108 -4.79 -3.27 -17.43
N GLU A 109 -3.94 -2.26 -17.42
CA GLU A 109 -4.33 -0.89 -17.79
C GLU A 109 -4.50 -0.71 -19.29
N VAL A 110 -3.64 -1.33 -20.11
CA VAL A 110 -3.77 -1.28 -21.58
C VAL A 110 -5.11 -1.86 -22.02
N ILE A 111 -5.54 -2.97 -21.43
CA ILE A 111 -6.86 -3.55 -21.76
C ILE A 111 -8.02 -2.91 -20.97
N LYS A 112 -7.71 -1.90 -20.15
CA LYS A 112 -8.68 -1.19 -19.32
C LYS A 112 -9.50 -2.11 -18.40
N LEU A 113 -8.85 -3.09 -17.78
CA LEU A 113 -9.48 -4.01 -16.86
C LEU A 113 -9.92 -3.25 -15.60
N ASP A 114 -11.22 -3.19 -15.35
CA ASP A 114 -11.81 -2.46 -14.22
C ASP A 114 -11.66 -3.26 -12.91
N LEU A 115 -10.49 -3.13 -12.29
CA LEU A 115 -10.19 -3.78 -11.00
C LEU A 115 -11.00 -3.21 -9.83
N ALA A 116 -11.53 -2.00 -9.94
CA ALA A 116 -12.39 -1.41 -8.90
C ALA A 116 -13.73 -2.17 -8.85
N THR A 117 -14.39 -2.34 -9.97
CA THR A 117 -15.62 -3.14 -10.07
C THR A 117 -15.39 -4.60 -9.65
N VAL A 118 -14.23 -5.18 -10.00
CA VAL A 118 -13.87 -6.53 -9.55
C VAL A 118 -13.76 -6.58 -8.02
N ALA A 119 -13.03 -5.64 -7.42
CA ALA A 119 -12.88 -5.57 -5.96
C ALA A 119 -14.24 -5.42 -5.24
N GLU A 120 -15.14 -4.59 -5.78
CA GLU A 120 -16.50 -4.44 -5.23
C GLU A 120 -17.31 -5.74 -5.27
N LYS A 121 -17.29 -6.46 -6.40
CA LYS A 121 -17.98 -7.75 -6.55
C LYS A 121 -17.42 -8.80 -5.56
N LEU A 122 -16.10 -8.88 -5.45
CA LEU A 122 -15.42 -9.78 -4.53
C LEU A 122 -15.70 -9.44 -3.06
N ASN A 123 -15.71 -8.15 -2.70
CA ASN A 123 -16.07 -7.70 -1.35
C ASN A 123 -17.51 -8.11 -0.97
N LYS A 124 -18.45 -8.10 -1.93
CA LYS A 124 -19.82 -8.58 -1.68
C LYS A 124 -19.86 -10.11 -1.49
N ARG A 125 -19.08 -10.85 -2.30
CA ARG A 125 -19.04 -12.33 -2.25
C ARG A 125 -18.38 -12.85 -0.99
N PHE A 126 -17.25 -12.28 -0.60
CA PHE A 126 -16.43 -12.70 0.55
C PHE A 126 -16.64 -11.84 1.79
N LEU A 127 -17.83 -11.26 1.92
CA LEU A 127 -18.16 -10.34 3.02
C LEU A 127 -17.85 -10.98 4.39
N GLY A 128 -17.03 -10.27 5.19
CA GLY A 128 -16.61 -10.71 6.52
C GLY A 128 -15.47 -11.74 6.54
N GLN A 129 -15.02 -12.24 5.39
CA GLN A 129 -13.91 -13.19 5.31
C GLN A 129 -12.62 -12.52 4.86
N VAL A 130 -12.64 -11.88 3.68
CA VAL A 130 -11.50 -11.21 3.05
C VAL A 130 -11.95 -9.85 2.52
N ARG A 131 -11.12 -8.85 2.74
CA ARG A 131 -11.29 -7.52 2.18
C ARG A 131 -10.50 -7.40 0.88
N PHE A 132 -11.12 -6.87 -0.17
CA PHE A 132 -10.48 -6.61 -1.44
C PHE A 132 -10.26 -5.12 -1.64
N VAL A 133 -9.04 -4.75 -2.00
CA VAL A 133 -8.62 -3.37 -2.23
C VAL A 133 -7.87 -3.32 -3.55
N ASN A 134 -8.12 -2.33 -4.40
CA ASN A 134 -7.40 -2.19 -5.65
C ASN A 134 -6.57 -0.90 -5.69
N TYR A 135 -5.43 -0.96 -6.37
CA TYR A 135 -4.63 0.21 -6.73
C TYR A 135 -3.78 -0.08 -7.98
N SER A 136 -3.28 0.98 -8.63
CA SER A 136 -2.35 0.83 -9.75
C SER A 136 -0.90 0.81 -9.25
N GLY A 137 -0.14 -0.16 -9.75
CA GLY A 137 1.31 -0.25 -9.63
C GLY A 137 1.99 -0.22 -11.01
N SER A 138 1.26 0.17 -12.07
CA SER A 138 1.75 0.09 -13.43
C SER A 138 2.90 1.07 -13.70
N GLY A 139 3.84 0.66 -14.54
CA GLY A 139 4.94 1.55 -14.99
C GLY A 139 4.51 2.63 -15.96
N ILE A 140 3.26 2.59 -16.44
CA ILE A 140 2.69 3.64 -17.29
C ILE A 140 2.32 4.86 -16.45
N GLU A 141 1.70 4.62 -15.29
CA GLU A 141 1.13 5.67 -14.45
C GLU A 141 1.91 5.93 -13.16
N THR A 142 2.65 4.94 -12.66
CA THR A 142 3.27 5.00 -11.34
C THR A 142 4.77 4.76 -11.37
N THR A 143 5.48 5.55 -10.56
CA THR A 143 6.87 5.32 -10.21
C THR A 143 6.97 4.46 -8.94
N PHE A 144 8.18 4.15 -8.51
CA PHE A 144 8.46 3.35 -7.32
C PHE A 144 7.71 3.82 -6.06
N THR A 145 7.85 5.11 -5.72
CA THR A 145 7.22 5.67 -4.51
C THR A 145 5.71 5.83 -4.65
N GLN A 146 5.23 6.07 -5.86
CA GLN A 146 3.80 6.18 -6.16
C GLN A 146 3.04 4.86 -5.98
N GLY A 147 3.72 3.71 -6.12
CA GLY A 147 3.13 2.41 -5.81
C GLY A 147 2.79 2.27 -4.32
N GLU A 148 3.68 2.71 -3.42
CA GLU A 148 3.38 2.77 -1.99
C GLU A 148 2.26 3.77 -1.70
N ASP A 149 2.34 4.98 -2.25
CA ASP A 149 1.35 6.04 -2.06
C ASP A 149 -0.05 5.55 -2.50
N GLY A 150 -0.15 4.90 -3.66
CA GLY A 150 -1.39 4.31 -4.16
C GLY A 150 -1.98 3.24 -3.24
N ALA A 151 -1.15 2.34 -2.72
CA ALA A 151 -1.58 1.30 -1.79
C ALA A 151 -2.09 1.88 -0.46
N LEU A 152 -1.37 2.86 0.10
CA LEU A 152 -1.79 3.54 1.33
C LEU A 152 -3.08 4.33 1.11
N LYS A 153 -3.15 5.11 0.05
CA LYS A 153 -4.35 5.87 -0.33
C LYS A 153 -5.58 4.96 -0.43
N ALA A 154 -5.44 3.78 -1.03
CA ALA A 154 -6.55 2.84 -1.21
C ALA A 154 -7.12 2.30 0.12
N LEU A 155 -6.35 2.35 1.21
CA LEU A 155 -6.79 1.94 2.55
C LEU A 155 -7.51 3.06 3.32
N ILE A 156 -7.28 4.34 3.00
CA ILE A 156 -7.83 5.48 3.77
C ILE A 156 -9.36 5.49 3.82
N PRO A 157 -10.12 5.20 2.74
CA PRO A 157 -11.58 5.15 2.80
C PRO A 157 -12.13 4.12 3.77
N LEU A 158 -11.34 3.08 4.11
CA LEU A 158 -11.71 1.99 5.00
C LEU A 158 -11.48 2.33 6.48
N MET A 159 -10.80 3.43 6.78
CA MET A 159 -10.54 3.86 8.15
C MET A 159 -11.80 4.48 8.77
N GLU A 160 -12.07 4.13 10.01
CA GLU A 160 -13.13 4.75 10.80
C GLU A 160 -12.73 6.16 11.27
N SER A 161 -13.73 7.00 11.51
CA SER A 161 -13.50 8.33 12.07
C SER A 161 -13.30 8.27 13.58
N SER A 162 -12.40 9.12 14.11
CA SER A 162 -12.15 9.28 15.55
C SER A 162 -11.72 10.70 15.87
N ASN A 163 -12.13 11.19 17.03
CA ASN A 163 -11.67 12.49 17.56
C ASN A 163 -10.55 12.33 18.61
N GLU A 164 -10.00 11.15 18.73
CA GLU A 164 -8.93 10.86 19.69
C GLU A 164 -7.62 11.52 19.26
N GLU A 165 -6.96 12.19 20.23
CA GLU A 165 -5.64 12.79 19.98
C GLU A 165 -4.57 11.71 19.88
N LYS A 166 -3.84 11.70 18.77
CA LYS A 166 -2.76 10.75 18.51
C LYS A 166 -1.77 11.25 17.47
N LEU A 167 -0.58 10.68 17.51
CA LEU A 167 0.42 10.75 16.46
C LEU A 167 0.30 9.54 15.55
N LEU A 168 0.14 9.75 14.26
CA LEU A 168 0.13 8.72 13.23
C LEU A 168 1.40 8.81 12.38
N LEU A 169 2.24 7.77 12.47
CA LEU A 169 3.41 7.62 11.59
C LEU A 169 2.94 7.02 10.27
N VAL A 170 3.16 7.72 9.15
CA VAL A 170 2.65 7.31 7.83
C VAL A 170 3.80 7.01 6.88
N GLY A 171 3.78 5.80 6.32
CA GLY A 171 4.77 5.24 5.41
C GLY A 171 5.37 3.93 5.95
N THR A 172 5.89 3.13 5.05
CA THR A 172 6.38 1.78 5.38
C THR A 172 7.73 1.84 6.08
N LEU A 173 7.74 1.52 7.36
CA LEU A 173 8.94 1.36 8.18
C LEU A 173 9.18 -0.12 8.52
N ALA A 174 10.43 -0.50 8.67
CA ALA A 174 10.77 -1.78 9.29
C ALA A 174 10.29 -1.81 10.75
N ASN A 175 9.79 -2.95 11.22
CA ASN A 175 9.16 -3.05 12.54
C ASN A 175 10.06 -2.61 13.70
N ASN A 176 11.36 -2.96 13.65
CA ASN A 176 12.35 -2.56 14.65
C ASN A 176 12.60 -1.04 14.66
N VAL A 177 12.58 -0.41 13.48
CA VAL A 177 12.72 1.05 13.35
C VAL A 177 11.50 1.75 13.92
N GLU A 178 10.30 1.30 13.55
CA GLU A 178 9.04 1.81 14.08
C GLU A 178 8.98 1.72 15.61
N ASP A 179 9.33 0.54 16.18
CA ASP A 179 9.32 0.33 17.64
C ASP A 179 10.29 1.28 18.36
N ARG A 180 11.45 1.53 17.75
CA ARG A 180 12.42 2.49 18.29
C ARG A 180 11.86 3.92 18.28
N PHE A 181 11.26 4.36 17.19
CA PHE A 181 10.64 5.70 17.12
C PHE A 181 9.46 5.83 18.07
N LYS A 182 8.60 4.83 18.15
CA LYS A 182 7.50 4.82 19.13
C LYS A 182 8.01 4.96 20.56
N LYS A 183 9.14 4.31 20.90
CA LYS A 183 9.79 4.46 22.21
C LYS A 183 10.33 5.87 22.43
N ILE A 184 10.99 6.46 21.43
CA ILE A 184 11.53 7.84 21.51
C ILE A 184 10.38 8.82 21.75
N PHE A 185 9.33 8.77 20.94
CA PHE A 185 8.20 9.68 21.05
C PHE A 185 7.43 9.54 22.37
N ARG A 186 7.31 8.31 22.91
CA ARG A 186 6.75 8.10 24.25
C ARG A 186 7.58 8.76 25.34
N ASN A 187 8.90 8.70 25.24
CA ASN A 187 9.82 9.37 26.19
C ASN A 187 9.71 10.91 26.10
N LEU A 188 9.26 11.44 24.96
CA LEU A 188 8.95 12.87 24.76
C LEU A 188 7.52 13.25 25.21
N GLY A 189 6.79 12.33 25.85
CA GLY A 189 5.45 12.58 26.39
C GLY A 189 4.30 12.31 25.42
N ILE A 190 4.56 11.79 24.21
CA ILE A 190 3.51 11.42 23.26
C ILE A 190 3.03 10.00 23.62
N SER A 191 1.87 9.92 24.27
CA SER A 191 1.36 8.64 24.79
C SER A 191 0.76 7.73 23.73
N LYS A 192 0.01 8.29 22.77
CA LYS A 192 -0.70 7.52 21.76
C LYS A 192 -0.06 7.68 20.38
N ILE A 193 0.55 6.60 19.91
CA ILE A 193 1.28 6.57 18.64
C ILE A 193 0.86 5.33 17.88
N GLU A 194 0.31 5.54 16.69
CA GLU A 194 -0.08 4.49 15.76
C GLU A 194 0.75 4.58 14.48
N SER A 195 0.72 3.56 13.65
CA SER A 195 1.43 3.52 12.38
C SER A 195 0.49 3.13 11.24
N PHE A 196 0.72 3.72 10.08
CA PHE A 196 0.03 3.42 8.85
C PHE A 196 1.04 3.23 7.71
N PRO A 197 1.08 2.08 7.03
CA PRO A 197 0.18 0.92 7.18
C PRO A 197 0.36 0.20 8.53
N PRO A 198 -0.70 -0.43 9.06
CA PRO A 198 -0.64 -1.20 10.31
C PRO A 198 0.13 -2.51 10.11
N ARG A 199 0.46 -3.19 11.21
CA ARG A 199 1.07 -4.54 11.17
C ARG A 199 0.07 -5.63 10.82
N GLN A 200 -1.20 -5.43 11.13
CA GLN A 200 -2.30 -6.28 10.70
C GLN A 200 -3.22 -5.44 9.80
N SER A 201 -3.52 -5.92 8.62
CA SER A 201 -4.31 -5.18 7.63
C SER A 201 -5.75 -4.90 8.10
N THR A 202 -6.23 -5.67 9.08
CA THR A 202 -7.53 -5.49 9.71
C THR A 202 -7.55 -4.40 10.77
N GLU A 203 -6.38 -4.01 11.30
CA GLU A 203 -6.24 -3.03 12.39
C GLU A 203 -5.93 -1.63 11.84
N LEU A 204 -6.76 -1.17 10.92
CA LEU A 204 -6.60 0.19 10.37
C LEU A 204 -6.78 1.23 11.47
N PRO A 205 -5.88 2.25 11.56
CA PRO A 205 -6.04 3.32 12.52
C PRO A 205 -7.32 4.12 12.27
N LYS A 206 -7.99 4.53 13.34
CA LYS A 206 -9.11 5.47 13.24
C LYS A 206 -8.55 6.88 13.20
N ILE A 207 -9.03 7.72 12.30
CA ILE A 207 -8.43 9.04 12.01
C ILE A 207 -9.45 10.17 12.08
N GLY A 208 -9.00 11.40 12.30
CA GLY A 208 -9.85 12.59 12.30
C GLY A 208 -9.10 13.85 12.74
N LYS A 209 -9.84 14.86 13.18
CA LYS A 209 -9.34 16.22 13.45
C LYS A 209 -8.18 16.30 14.46
N ASN A 210 -8.13 15.38 15.42
CA ASN A 210 -7.10 15.36 16.45
C ASN A 210 -5.96 14.40 16.12
N THR A 211 -5.93 13.87 14.89
CA THR A 211 -4.83 13.02 14.41
C THR A 211 -3.74 13.89 13.79
N LYS A 212 -2.56 13.90 14.40
CA LYS A 212 -1.35 14.52 13.86
C LYS A 212 -0.57 13.48 13.07
N VAL A 213 -0.25 13.79 11.83
CA VAL A 213 0.42 12.88 10.89
C VAL A 213 1.86 13.28 10.71
N LEU A 214 2.78 12.37 10.97
CA LEU A 214 4.20 12.51 10.64
C LEU A 214 4.56 11.52 9.53
N LEU A 215 5.02 12.03 8.39
CA LEU A 215 5.42 11.21 7.26
C LEU A 215 6.82 10.64 7.46
N THR A 216 7.01 9.36 7.12
CA THR A 216 8.33 8.71 7.14
C THR A 216 9.14 8.99 5.88
N GLN A 217 8.49 9.50 4.84
CA GLN A 217 9.08 9.91 3.57
C GLN A 217 8.20 10.99 2.88
N PRO A 218 8.79 11.88 2.04
CA PRO A 218 8.06 13.03 1.48
C PRO A 218 7.18 12.73 0.25
N TYR A 219 7.24 11.51 -0.30
CA TYR A 219 6.61 11.18 -1.60
C TYR A 219 5.20 10.56 -1.50
N LEU A 220 4.52 10.75 -0.37
CA LEU A 220 3.15 10.24 -0.12
C LEU A 220 2.09 11.32 -0.39
N SER A 221 2.16 11.98 -1.54
CA SER A 221 1.35 13.17 -1.85
C SER A 221 -0.15 12.90 -1.90
N ASP A 222 -0.56 11.78 -2.48
CA ASP A 222 -1.97 11.40 -2.60
C ASP A 222 -2.54 10.93 -1.26
N THR A 223 -1.76 10.14 -0.50
CA THR A 223 -2.08 9.74 0.88
C THR A 223 -2.27 10.97 1.77
N VAL A 224 -1.35 11.94 1.70
CA VAL A 224 -1.43 13.20 2.46
C VAL A 224 -2.70 13.98 2.11
N ARG A 225 -3.02 14.10 0.82
CA ARG A 225 -4.23 14.80 0.38
C ARG A 225 -5.48 14.17 0.99
N ASP A 226 -5.60 12.85 0.93
CA ASP A 226 -6.77 12.14 1.42
C ASP A 226 -6.85 12.14 2.96
N LEU A 227 -5.72 12.07 3.68
CA LEU A 227 -5.68 12.26 5.13
C LEU A 227 -6.12 13.67 5.56
N LYS A 228 -5.70 14.71 4.81
CA LYS A 228 -6.19 16.07 5.04
C LYS A 228 -7.70 16.18 4.83
N HIS A 229 -8.25 15.57 3.78
CA HIS A 229 -9.71 15.54 3.56
C HIS A 229 -10.45 14.83 4.69
N ARG A 230 -9.81 13.87 5.37
CA ARG A 230 -10.34 13.22 6.59
C ARG A 230 -10.14 14.06 7.86
N GLY A 231 -9.59 15.27 7.74
CA GLY A 231 -9.41 16.25 8.82
C GLY A 231 -8.10 16.11 9.60
N CYS A 232 -7.17 15.25 9.20
CA CYS A 232 -5.89 15.08 9.87
C CYS A 232 -4.98 16.31 9.69
N GLU A 233 -4.23 16.65 10.74
CA GLU A 233 -3.18 17.67 10.70
C GLU A 233 -1.85 17.03 10.25
N ILE A 234 -1.25 17.54 9.17
CA ILE A 234 0.03 17.06 8.69
C ILE A 234 1.16 17.89 9.31
N ILE A 235 2.06 17.22 10.03
CA ILE A 235 3.23 17.85 10.61
C ILE A 235 4.21 18.19 9.50
N SER A 236 4.52 19.49 9.32
CA SER A 236 5.46 19.98 8.32
C SER A 236 6.90 19.92 8.87
N ALA A 237 7.33 18.72 9.26
CA ALA A 237 8.70 18.46 9.71
C ALA A 237 9.24 17.21 9.03
N PRO A 238 10.54 17.14 8.74
CA PRO A 238 11.16 15.93 8.24
C PRO A 238 11.07 14.81 9.30
N PHE A 239 11.07 13.57 8.84
CA PHE A 239 11.15 12.44 9.76
C PHE A 239 12.55 12.44 10.44
N PRO A 240 12.64 12.27 11.76
CA PRO A 240 13.88 12.43 12.51
C PRO A 240 14.82 11.22 12.31
N LEU A 241 15.63 11.24 11.28
CA LEU A 241 16.60 10.16 10.96
C LEU A 241 18.01 10.42 11.46
N GLY A 242 18.31 11.64 11.94
CA GLY A 242 19.63 12.06 12.38
C GLY A 242 19.74 12.33 13.89
N MET A 243 20.98 12.43 14.41
CA MET A 243 21.22 12.77 15.82
C MET A 243 20.93 14.23 16.17
N LYS A 244 20.70 15.09 15.18
CA LYS A 244 20.44 16.54 15.34
C LYS A 244 18.96 16.90 15.12
N GLU A 245 18.15 15.94 14.78
CA GLU A 245 16.71 16.04 14.56
C GLU A 245 15.94 15.40 15.73
#